data_f9b5588114878b18df8ab759bf6f4d2b
#
_entry.id   f9b5588114878b18df8ab759bf6f4d2b
#
_cell.length_a   1.000
_cell.length_b   1.000
_cell.length_c   1.000
_cell.angle_alpha   90.00
_cell.angle_beta   90.00
_cell.angle_gamma   90.00
#
_symmetry.space_group_name_H-M   'P 1'
#
loop_
_entity.id
_entity.type
_entity.pdbx_description
1 polymer ?
#
loop_
_entity_poly.entity_id
_entity_poly.type
_entity_poly.pdbx_seq_one_letter_code
_entity_poly.pdbx_strand_id
1 'polypeptide(L)'
;YKRQTYDRIRVMVATNAFGMGIDKSNVRYVLHYNMPQSMENYYQEAGRAGRDGEDSQCIMLFSAQDVIIDKFLLDKKEFEGVEYEDIDVIKQRDLHRLYVMEGYCKTTGCLRNYILNYFGENVTGVCGNCGNCNSEYEEIDMTAQAKWVINCIAETKGRFGQGIVIGT
;
A
#
# COMPACT_ATOMS: atom_id res chain seq x y z
N TYR A 1 6.88 18.49 -19.62
CA TYR A 1 8.23 17.95 -19.34
C TYR A 1 9.23 19.09 -19.06
N LYS A 2 9.47 20.01 -20.02
CA LYS A 2 10.44 21.11 -19.89
C LYS A 2 10.16 22.09 -18.69
N ARG A 3 8.90 22.30 -18.32
CA ARG A 3 8.54 23.22 -17.21
C ARG A 3 8.88 22.65 -15.83
N GLN A 4 8.95 21.31 -15.69
CA GLN A 4 9.32 20.65 -14.44
C GLN A 4 10.83 20.69 -14.19
N THR A 5 11.62 20.51 -15.26
CA THR A 5 13.08 20.51 -15.21
C THR A 5 13.64 21.85 -14.71
N TYR A 6 12.89 22.96 -14.89
CA TYR A 6 13.32 24.32 -14.54
C TYR A 6 12.62 24.89 -13.30
N ASP A 7 12.11 24.06 -12.39
CA ASP A 7 11.45 24.48 -11.13
C ASP A 7 10.27 25.47 -11.28
N ARG A 8 9.67 25.53 -12.46
CA ARG A 8 8.53 26.41 -12.75
C ARG A 8 7.19 25.90 -12.21
N ILE A 9 7.14 24.64 -11.79
CA ILE A 9 5.96 23.98 -11.23
C ILE A 9 6.35 23.40 -9.89
N ARG A 10 5.68 23.85 -8.81
CA ARG A 10 5.93 23.39 -7.46
C ARG A 10 5.23 22.08 -7.13
N VAL A 11 4.06 21.86 -7.67
CA VAL A 11 3.22 20.67 -7.43
C VAL A 11 2.79 20.10 -8.77
N MET A 12 2.89 18.81 -8.91
CA MET A 12 2.41 18.08 -10.06
C MET A 12 1.47 16.97 -9.62
N VAL A 13 0.31 16.91 -10.24
CA VAL A 13 -0.63 15.80 -10.13
C VAL A 13 -0.53 14.98 -11.42
N ALA A 14 -0.31 13.69 -11.28
CA ALA A 14 -0.11 12.81 -12.42
C ALA A 14 -0.59 11.38 -12.12
N THR A 15 -0.86 10.63 -13.17
CA THR A 15 -1.04 9.18 -13.09
C THR A 15 0.31 8.46 -13.20
N ASN A 16 0.35 7.18 -12.85
CA ASN A 16 1.56 6.34 -12.91
C ASN A 16 2.29 6.41 -14.26
N ALA A 17 1.53 6.43 -15.37
CA ALA A 17 2.08 6.50 -16.72
C ALA A 17 2.91 7.77 -16.97
N PHE A 18 2.56 8.87 -16.34
CA PHE A 18 3.31 10.13 -16.47
C PHE A 18 4.60 10.12 -15.66
N GLY A 19 4.64 9.34 -14.59
CA GLY A 19 5.80 9.21 -13.71
C GLY A 19 7.02 8.55 -14.38
N MET A 20 6.84 7.69 -15.38
CA MET A 20 7.94 7.05 -16.08
C MET A 20 8.73 8.07 -16.90
N GLY A 21 9.97 8.32 -16.50
CA GLY A 21 10.88 9.25 -17.22
C GLY A 21 11.03 10.64 -16.59
N ILE A 22 10.45 10.90 -15.41
CA ILE A 22 10.77 12.11 -14.65
C ILE A 22 12.04 11.84 -13.85
N ASP A 23 13.12 12.51 -14.26
CA ASP A 23 14.40 12.47 -13.57
C ASP A 23 14.70 13.84 -12.94
N LYS A 24 13.85 14.18 -11.94
CA LYS A 24 14.03 15.37 -11.13
C LYS A 24 14.57 14.95 -9.77
N SER A 25 15.79 15.42 -9.45
CA SER A 25 16.49 15.01 -8.23
C SER A 25 15.92 15.61 -6.96
N ASN A 26 15.43 16.86 -7.01
CA ASN A 26 14.99 17.62 -5.85
C ASN A 26 13.48 17.48 -5.52
N VAL A 27 12.91 16.32 -5.70
CA VAL A 27 11.54 16.03 -5.26
C VAL A 27 11.52 15.85 -3.75
N ARG A 28 10.78 16.71 -3.03
CA ARG A 28 10.71 16.68 -1.56
C ARG A 28 9.54 15.85 -1.04
N TYR A 29 8.47 15.75 -1.81
CA TYR A 29 7.27 15.03 -1.43
C TYR A 29 6.78 14.15 -2.57
N VAL A 30 6.52 12.88 -2.27
CA VAL A 30 5.72 12.00 -3.12
C VAL A 30 4.48 11.63 -2.32
N LEU A 31 3.31 12.00 -2.84
CA LEU A 31 2.04 11.72 -2.19
C LEU A 31 1.21 10.80 -3.08
N HIS A 32 0.92 9.60 -2.57
CA HIS A 32 -0.01 8.67 -3.18
C HIS A 32 -1.41 8.96 -2.62
N TYR A 33 -2.30 9.43 -3.50
CA TYR A 33 -3.69 9.69 -3.13
C TYR A 33 -4.51 8.41 -3.01
N ASN A 34 -4.15 7.39 -3.79
CA ASN A 34 -4.69 6.04 -3.70
C ASN A 34 -3.55 5.04 -3.48
N MET A 35 -3.89 3.87 -2.94
CA MET A 35 -2.93 2.78 -2.77
C MET A 35 -2.43 2.28 -4.14
N PRO A 36 -1.11 2.16 -4.36
CA PRO A 36 -0.57 1.48 -5.54
C PRO A 36 -0.92 -0.01 -5.54
N GLN A 37 -1.04 -0.62 -6.73
CA GLN A 37 -1.43 -2.02 -6.89
C GLN A 37 -0.39 -3.03 -6.42
N SER A 38 0.87 -2.61 -6.22
CA SER A 38 1.95 -3.48 -5.76
C SER A 38 3.06 -2.71 -5.06
N MET A 39 3.89 -3.44 -4.30
CA MET A 39 5.07 -2.89 -3.64
C MET A 39 6.09 -2.37 -4.66
N GLU A 40 6.22 -3.01 -5.82
CA GLU A 40 7.11 -2.57 -6.88
C GLU A 40 6.69 -1.22 -7.45
N ASN A 41 5.40 -1.03 -7.70
CA ASN A 41 4.87 0.26 -8.15
C ASN A 41 5.11 1.34 -7.10
N TYR A 42 4.76 1.06 -5.85
CA TYR A 42 5.02 1.97 -4.74
C TYR A 42 6.50 2.36 -4.64
N TYR A 43 7.40 1.37 -4.63
CA TYR A 43 8.84 1.60 -4.50
C TYR A 43 9.39 2.43 -5.65
N GLN A 44 8.97 2.16 -6.88
CA GLN A 44 9.37 2.91 -8.07
C GLN A 44 8.91 4.37 -8.02
N GLU A 45 7.70 4.61 -7.52
CA GLU A 45 7.12 5.95 -7.41
C GLU A 45 7.70 6.72 -6.24
N ALA A 46 7.75 6.12 -5.05
CA ALA A 46 8.34 6.69 -3.85
C ALA A 46 9.84 6.97 -4.02
N GLY A 47 10.56 6.12 -4.73
CA GLY A 47 12.00 6.27 -5.03
C GLY A 47 12.35 7.46 -5.93
N ARG A 48 11.37 8.29 -6.31
CA ARG A 48 11.61 9.60 -6.97
C ARG A 48 11.94 10.69 -5.98
N ALA A 49 11.57 10.53 -4.72
CA ALA A 49 11.85 11.48 -3.67
C ALA A 49 13.32 11.44 -3.25
N GLY A 50 13.92 12.60 -3.02
CA GLY A 50 15.25 12.73 -2.41
C GLY A 50 16.42 12.15 -3.21
N ARG A 51 16.36 12.11 -4.53
CA ARG A 51 17.47 11.60 -5.35
C ARG A 51 18.76 12.40 -5.26
N ASP A 52 18.69 13.61 -4.75
CA ASP A 52 19.84 14.48 -4.44
C ASP A 52 20.45 14.22 -3.07
N GLY A 53 19.89 13.26 -2.29
CA GLY A 53 20.34 12.92 -0.94
C GLY A 53 19.74 13.79 0.16
N GLU A 54 18.95 14.80 -0.18
CA GLU A 54 18.27 15.64 0.81
C GLU A 54 17.00 14.98 1.37
N ASP A 55 16.61 15.40 2.57
CA ASP A 55 15.42 14.90 3.24
C ASP A 55 14.16 15.04 2.38
N SER A 56 13.40 13.96 2.32
CA SER A 56 12.17 13.88 1.54
C SER A 56 11.14 12.98 2.21
N GLN A 57 9.89 13.19 1.91
CA GLN A 57 8.79 12.45 2.50
C GLN A 57 7.96 11.72 1.44
N CYS A 58 7.66 10.45 1.71
CA CYS A 58 6.71 9.66 0.95
C CYS A 58 5.48 9.44 1.81
N ILE A 59 4.34 9.96 1.37
CA ILE A 59 3.07 9.93 2.09
C ILE A 59 2.10 9.10 1.27
N MET A 60 1.38 8.19 1.93
CA MET A 60 0.32 7.42 1.30
C MET A 60 -0.98 7.61 2.07
N LEU A 61 -2.04 7.96 1.34
CA LEU A 61 -3.39 7.88 1.85
C LEU A 61 -3.92 6.48 1.51
N PHE A 62 -4.51 5.82 2.49
CA PHE A 62 -5.04 4.47 2.34
C PHE A 62 -6.50 4.41 2.76
N SER A 63 -7.29 3.78 1.94
CA SER A 63 -8.68 3.43 2.23
C SER A 63 -8.93 1.96 1.88
N ALA A 64 -9.73 1.27 2.68
CA ALA A 64 -10.17 -0.10 2.33
C ALA A 64 -10.92 -0.15 0.98
N GLN A 65 -11.49 0.97 0.55
CA GLN A 65 -12.12 1.10 -0.76
C GLN A 65 -11.12 0.95 -1.91
N ASP A 66 -9.84 1.36 -1.74
CA ASP A 66 -8.80 1.21 -2.75
C ASP A 66 -8.60 -0.26 -3.12
N VAL A 67 -8.57 -1.14 -2.11
CA VAL A 67 -8.44 -2.60 -2.31
C VAL A 67 -9.61 -3.16 -3.12
N ILE A 68 -10.84 -2.69 -2.85
CA ILE A 68 -12.04 -3.14 -3.58
C ILE A 68 -11.96 -2.71 -5.05
N ILE A 69 -11.57 -1.46 -5.29
CA ILE A 69 -11.42 -0.90 -6.64
C ILE A 69 -10.32 -1.65 -7.40
N ASP A 70 -9.16 -1.86 -6.78
CA ASP A 70 -8.05 -2.56 -7.43
C ASP A 70 -8.38 -4.03 -7.75
N LYS A 71 -9.07 -4.74 -6.86
CA LYS A 71 -9.60 -6.08 -7.15
C LYS A 71 -10.53 -6.08 -8.35
N PHE A 72 -11.46 -5.14 -8.41
CA PHE A 72 -12.36 -5.01 -9.55
C PHE A 72 -11.60 -4.74 -10.86
N LEU A 73 -10.58 -3.88 -10.83
CA LEU A 73 -9.75 -3.60 -12.01
C LEU A 73 -8.95 -4.82 -12.45
N LEU A 74 -8.41 -5.61 -11.50
CA LEU A 74 -7.72 -6.87 -11.79
C LEU A 74 -8.65 -7.91 -12.45
N ASP A 75 -9.89 -8.02 -11.96
CA ASP A 75 -10.89 -8.94 -12.53
C ASP A 75 -11.28 -8.54 -13.95
N LYS A 76 -11.30 -7.24 -14.25
CA LYS A 76 -11.65 -6.70 -15.57
C LYS A 76 -10.47 -6.59 -16.54
N LYS A 77 -9.26 -6.93 -16.08
CA LYS A 77 -8.06 -6.88 -16.91
C LYS A 77 -8.17 -7.83 -18.09
N GLU A 78 -8.06 -7.28 -19.28
CA GLU A 78 -8.02 -8.06 -20.53
C GLU A 78 -6.60 -8.55 -20.80
N PHE A 79 -6.48 -9.79 -21.29
CA PHE A 79 -5.21 -10.44 -21.57
C PHE A 79 -5.16 -10.78 -23.05
N GLU A 80 -4.68 -9.83 -23.87
CA GLU A 80 -4.49 -10.08 -25.28
C GLU A 80 -3.21 -10.91 -25.51
N GLY A 81 -3.31 -11.97 -26.32
CA GLY A 81 -2.15 -12.81 -26.71
C GLY A 81 -1.58 -13.71 -25.62
N VAL A 82 -2.30 -13.91 -24.53
CA VAL A 82 -1.90 -14.82 -23.44
C VAL A 82 -2.73 -16.12 -23.53
N GLU A 83 -2.09 -17.28 -23.37
CA GLU A 83 -2.79 -18.55 -23.30
C GLU A 83 -3.71 -18.62 -22.06
N TYR A 84 -4.86 -19.28 -22.20
CA TYR A 84 -5.89 -19.29 -21.15
C TYR A 84 -5.38 -19.85 -19.82
N GLU A 85 -4.52 -20.87 -19.88
CA GLU A 85 -3.93 -21.51 -18.69
C GLU A 85 -3.02 -20.57 -17.89
N ASP A 86 -2.38 -19.59 -18.54
CA ASP A 86 -1.49 -18.62 -17.92
C ASP A 86 -2.24 -17.47 -17.25
N ILE A 87 -3.47 -17.18 -17.70
CA ILE A 87 -4.27 -16.06 -17.19
C ILE A 87 -4.55 -16.20 -15.70
N ASP A 88 -4.94 -17.39 -15.24
CA ASP A 88 -5.24 -17.61 -13.81
C ASP A 88 -3.99 -17.46 -12.95
N VAL A 89 -2.84 -17.93 -13.43
CA VAL A 89 -1.55 -17.75 -12.73
C VAL A 89 -1.20 -16.28 -12.60
N ILE A 90 -1.37 -15.51 -13.68
CA ILE A 90 -1.10 -14.06 -13.68
C ILE A 90 -2.05 -13.34 -12.72
N LYS A 91 -3.35 -13.64 -12.75
CA LYS A 91 -4.35 -13.05 -11.85
C LYS A 91 -4.05 -13.34 -10.40
N GLN A 92 -3.72 -14.58 -10.05
CA GLN A 92 -3.37 -14.95 -8.67
C GLN A 92 -2.10 -14.23 -8.20
N ARG A 93 -1.10 -14.10 -9.05
CA ARG A 93 0.12 -13.35 -8.74
C ARG A 93 -0.18 -11.86 -8.52
N ASP A 94 -0.97 -11.24 -9.40
CA ASP A 94 -1.32 -9.82 -9.29
C ASP A 94 -2.18 -9.58 -8.03
N LEU A 95 -3.10 -10.49 -7.71
CA LEU A 95 -3.88 -10.44 -6.48
C LEU A 95 -3.02 -10.61 -5.22
N HIS A 96 -2.04 -11.51 -5.25
CA HIS A 96 -1.08 -11.66 -4.16
C HIS A 96 -0.28 -10.36 -3.91
N ARG A 97 0.19 -9.71 -4.98
CA ARG A 97 0.90 -8.42 -4.89
C ARG A 97 0.03 -7.33 -4.27
N LEU A 98 -1.25 -7.29 -4.64
CA LEU A 98 -2.22 -6.36 -4.06
C LEU A 98 -2.38 -6.61 -2.55
N TYR A 99 -2.51 -7.86 -2.10
CA TYR A 99 -2.60 -8.18 -0.68
C TYR A 99 -1.34 -7.85 0.10
N VAL A 100 -0.16 -8.02 -0.49
CA VAL A 100 1.10 -7.61 0.14
C VAL A 100 1.12 -6.08 0.32
N MET A 101 0.68 -5.33 -0.68
CA MET A 101 0.58 -3.86 -0.60
C MET A 101 -0.45 -3.41 0.45
N GLU A 102 -1.61 -4.08 0.52
CA GLU A 102 -2.59 -3.87 1.58
C GLU A 102 -1.97 -4.13 2.97
N GLY A 103 -1.21 -5.22 3.11
CA GLY A 103 -0.48 -5.53 4.34
C GLY A 103 0.52 -4.45 4.75
N TYR A 104 1.22 -3.87 3.79
CA TYR A 104 2.09 -2.72 4.02
C TYR A 104 1.33 -1.51 4.56
N CYS A 105 0.15 -1.21 4.00
CA CYS A 105 -0.67 -0.09 4.46
C CYS A 105 -1.24 -0.30 5.87
N LYS A 106 -1.45 -1.55 6.28
CA LYS A 106 -2.06 -1.92 7.57
C LYS A 106 -1.04 -2.26 8.66
N THR A 107 0.23 -2.43 8.32
CA THR A 107 1.23 -2.82 9.31
C THR A 107 1.44 -1.74 10.35
N THR A 108 1.58 -2.15 11.61
CA THR A 108 2.04 -1.31 12.72
C THR A 108 3.55 -1.43 12.93
N GLY A 109 4.20 -2.36 12.24
CA GLY A 109 5.65 -2.56 12.26
C GLY A 109 6.41 -1.52 11.44
N CYS A 110 7.73 -1.65 11.42
CA CYS A 110 8.58 -0.75 10.66
C CYS A 110 8.31 -0.80 9.16
N LEU A 111 7.86 0.31 8.57
CA LEU A 111 7.52 0.40 7.15
C LEU A 111 8.75 0.16 6.26
N ARG A 112 9.93 0.64 6.64
CA ARG A 112 11.16 0.41 5.87
C ARG A 112 11.54 -1.06 5.86
N ASN A 113 11.48 -1.73 7.00
CA ASN A 113 11.79 -3.16 7.09
C ASN A 113 10.78 -4.00 6.28
N TYR A 114 9.53 -3.58 6.25
CA TYR A 114 8.52 -4.26 5.42
C TYR A 114 8.92 -4.25 3.94
N ILE A 115 9.36 -3.08 3.42
CA ILE A 115 9.83 -2.94 2.04
C ILE A 115 11.09 -3.79 1.80
N LEU A 116 12.10 -3.67 2.68
CA LEU A 116 13.36 -4.38 2.52
C LEU A 116 13.18 -5.91 2.55
N ASN A 117 12.36 -6.40 3.48
CA ASN A 117 12.03 -7.82 3.57
C ASN A 117 11.25 -8.32 2.35
N TYR A 118 10.37 -7.51 1.78
CA TYR A 118 9.68 -7.84 0.53
C TYR A 118 10.66 -8.04 -0.62
N PHE A 119 11.71 -7.21 -0.71
CA PHE A 119 12.74 -7.33 -1.74
C PHE A 119 13.87 -8.32 -1.39
N GLY A 120 13.70 -9.13 -0.33
CA GLY A 120 14.58 -10.25 0.00
C GLY A 120 15.69 -9.94 1.00
N GLU A 121 15.70 -8.77 1.61
CA GLU A 121 16.58 -8.48 2.73
C GLU A 121 15.98 -9.01 4.04
N ASN A 122 16.83 -9.55 4.93
CA ASN A 122 16.40 -10.01 6.25
C ASN A 122 16.73 -8.95 7.31
N VAL A 123 15.83 -7.97 7.45
CA VAL A 123 15.99 -6.87 8.42
C VAL A 123 14.95 -6.96 9.52
N THR A 124 15.38 -6.68 10.74
CA THR A 124 14.56 -6.69 11.95
C THR A 124 14.75 -5.40 12.75
N GLY A 125 13.88 -5.17 13.74
CA GLY A 125 13.96 -3.99 14.62
C GLY A 125 13.27 -2.76 14.03
N VAL A 126 13.74 -1.58 14.40
CA VAL A 126 13.16 -0.28 14.04
C VAL A 126 14.15 0.54 13.22
N CYS A 127 13.68 1.25 12.20
CA CYS A 127 14.57 2.10 11.39
C CYS A 127 14.75 3.52 11.96
N GLY A 128 13.91 3.93 12.92
CA GLY A 128 13.95 5.27 13.53
C GLY A 128 13.61 6.43 12.57
N ASN A 129 13.13 6.14 11.37
CA ASN A 129 12.89 7.16 10.34
C ASN A 129 11.62 6.95 9.50
N CYS A 130 10.79 5.97 9.82
CA CYS A 130 9.49 5.83 9.17
C CYS A 130 8.36 6.31 10.07
N GLY A 131 7.19 6.55 9.49
CA GLY A 131 6.02 7.02 10.23
C GLY A 131 5.70 6.13 11.44
N ASN A 132 5.68 4.81 11.26
CA ASN A 132 5.38 3.88 12.34
C ASN A 132 6.44 3.87 13.45
N CYS A 133 7.73 3.98 13.10
CA CYS A 133 8.79 4.03 14.11
C CYS A 133 8.81 5.34 14.91
N ASN A 134 8.32 6.44 14.31
CA ASN A 134 8.31 7.76 14.92
C ASN A 134 6.94 8.12 15.53
N SER A 135 5.94 7.25 15.40
CA SER A 135 4.62 7.45 16.02
C SER A 135 4.60 6.90 17.43
N GLU A 136 4.01 7.65 18.32
CA GLU A 136 3.64 7.16 19.66
C GLU A 136 2.27 6.48 19.53
N TYR A 137 2.24 5.18 19.83
CA TYR A 137 0.98 4.40 19.89
C TYR A 137 0.64 4.12 21.34
N GLU A 138 -0.60 4.38 21.70
CA GLU A 138 -1.17 3.88 22.94
C GLU A 138 -1.69 2.46 22.70
N GLU A 139 -1.14 1.48 23.44
CA GLU A 139 -1.64 0.12 23.40
C GLU A 139 -2.88 0.02 24.28
N ILE A 140 -4.01 -0.36 23.69
CA ILE A 140 -5.28 -0.57 24.37
C ILE A 140 -5.55 -2.07 24.41
N ASP A 141 -5.73 -2.64 25.61
CA ASP A 141 -6.16 -4.03 25.75
C ASP A 141 -7.62 -4.20 25.32
N MET A 142 -7.81 -4.78 24.15
CA MET A 142 -9.11 -5.11 23.58
C MET A 142 -9.50 -6.59 23.74
N THR A 143 -8.81 -7.32 24.62
CA THR A 143 -9.01 -8.78 24.80
C THR A 143 -10.44 -9.13 25.17
N ALA A 144 -11.10 -8.35 26.03
CA ALA A 144 -12.48 -8.59 26.42
C ALA A 144 -13.44 -8.41 25.22
N GLN A 145 -13.30 -7.31 24.49
CA GLN A 145 -14.11 -7.01 23.30
C GLN A 145 -13.90 -8.04 22.20
N ALA A 146 -12.65 -8.45 21.97
CA ALA A 146 -12.34 -9.51 21.00
C ALA A 146 -13.01 -10.84 21.39
N LYS A 147 -13.01 -11.22 22.65
CA LYS A 147 -13.73 -12.42 23.16
C LYS A 147 -15.24 -12.32 22.93
N TRP A 148 -15.83 -11.16 23.18
CA TRP A 148 -17.28 -10.97 22.90
C TRP A 148 -17.60 -11.16 21.43
N VAL A 149 -16.82 -10.57 20.51
CA VAL A 149 -17.02 -10.73 19.07
C VAL A 149 -16.86 -12.19 18.64
N ILE A 150 -15.83 -12.88 19.13
CA ILE A 150 -15.58 -14.30 18.83
C ILE A 150 -16.74 -15.17 19.31
N ASN A 151 -17.21 -14.96 20.55
CA ASN A 151 -18.34 -15.70 21.10
C ASN A 151 -19.61 -15.45 20.30
N CYS A 152 -19.91 -14.22 19.94
CA CYS A 152 -21.06 -13.88 19.09
C CYS A 152 -20.99 -14.59 17.74
N ILE A 153 -19.83 -14.62 17.09
CA ILE A 153 -19.64 -15.34 15.81
C ILE A 153 -19.82 -16.85 16.03
N ALA A 154 -19.32 -17.42 17.11
CA ALA A 154 -19.48 -18.83 17.42
C ALA A 154 -20.93 -19.21 17.67
N GLU A 155 -21.68 -18.45 18.49
CA GLU A 155 -23.09 -18.65 18.79
C GLU A 155 -23.95 -18.53 17.52
N THR A 156 -23.68 -17.57 16.67
CA THR A 156 -24.38 -17.34 15.41
C THR A 156 -23.93 -18.28 14.30
N LYS A 157 -22.94 -19.15 14.54
CA LYS A 157 -22.35 -20.08 13.55
C LYS A 157 -21.91 -19.38 12.27
N GLY A 158 -21.44 -18.14 12.37
CA GLY A 158 -20.98 -17.34 11.22
C GLY A 158 -22.08 -16.96 10.21
N ARG A 159 -23.35 -17.03 10.57
CA ARG A 159 -24.48 -16.78 9.65
C ARG A 159 -24.70 -15.31 9.33
N PHE A 160 -24.14 -14.40 10.12
CA PHE A 160 -24.39 -12.97 9.99
C PHE A 160 -23.12 -12.24 9.58
N GLY A 161 -23.29 -11.23 8.72
CA GLY A 161 -22.20 -10.35 8.31
C GLY A 161 -21.80 -9.37 9.40
N GLN A 162 -20.66 -8.70 9.20
CA GLN A 162 -20.03 -7.78 10.14
C GLN A 162 -21.00 -6.71 10.71
N GLY A 163 -21.88 -6.15 9.87
CA GLY A 163 -22.81 -5.09 10.28
C GLY A 163 -23.83 -5.53 11.34
N ILE A 164 -24.20 -6.82 11.35
CA ILE A 164 -25.14 -7.36 12.35
C ILE A 164 -24.37 -7.71 13.64
N VAL A 165 -23.15 -8.28 13.51
CA VAL A 165 -22.34 -8.67 14.67
C VAL A 165 -21.91 -7.45 15.50
N ILE A 166 -21.70 -6.29 14.88
CA ILE A 166 -21.30 -5.05 15.57
C ILE A 166 -22.51 -4.30 16.14
N GLY A 167 -23.70 -4.51 15.57
CA GLY A 167 -24.94 -3.81 15.98
C GLY A 167 -25.73 -4.51 17.09
N THR A 168 -25.26 -5.66 17.56
CA THR A 168 -25.80 -6.39 18.72
C THR A 168 -24.94 -6.16 19.94
#